data_ff65242b706994388c73c68ac114f8e5
#
_entry.id   ff65242b706994388c73c68ac114f8e5
#
_cell.length_a   1.000
_cell.length_b   1.000
_cell.length_c   1.000
_cell.angle_alpha   90.00
_cell.angle_beta   90.00
_cell.angle_gamma   90.00
#
_symmetry.space_group_name_H-M   'P 1'
#
loop_
_entity.id
_entity.type
_entity.pdbx_description
1 polymer ?
#
loop_
_entity_poly.entity_id
_entity_poly.type
_entity_poly.pdbx_seq_one_letter_code
_entity_poly.pdbx_strand_id
1 'polypeptide(L)'
;MYRNSGSGFISSDYYNYGLFSAKIKLPSNYSAGIVVAFYTSNGDVFEKTHDELDLEFLPKSSIVTPFSGPPNPSCKLFISFSFFFSFPGKFYIDEVPIREVVRNDDMGSDYPSKPMSLYATIWDASTWATSGGKYKVNYAYQPFVSSYKDFVLQGCVVDPIQ
;
A
#
# COMPACT_ATOMS: atom_id res chain seq x y z
N MET A 1 5.77 -8.93 -14.10
CA MET A 1 5.17 -7.63 -14.47
C MET A 1 5.78 -7.19 -15.78
N TYR A 2 4.99 -6.87 -16.78
CA TYR A 2 5.40 -6.37 -18.10
C TYR A 2 5.46 -4.84 -18.08
N ARG A 3 6.03 -4.26 -19.14
CA ARG A 3 6.19 -2.80 -19.26
C ARG A 3 4.85 -2.08 -19.17
N ASN A 4 4.77 -1.03 -18.34
CA ASN A 4 3.57 -0.24 -18.08
C ASN A 4 2.38 -1.08 -17.57
N SER A 5 2.64 -2.16 -16.83
CA SER A 5 1.62 -3.03 -16.26
C SER A 5 1.67 -3.03 -14.74
N GLY A 6 0.63 -3.56 -14.14
CA GLY A 6 0.56 -3.86 -12.73
C GLY A 6 0.00 -5.25 -12.48
N SER A 7 0.04 -5.67 -11.24
CA SER A 7 -0.59 -6.88 -10.74
C SER A 7 -1.03 -6.64 -9.31
N GLY A 8 -2.10 -7.29 -8.90
CA GLY A 8 -2.60 -7.14 -7.54
C GLY A 8 -3.79 -8.04 -7.28
N PHE A 9 -4.36 -7.87 -6.12
CA PHE A 9 -5.60 -8.49 -5.71
C PHE A 9 -6.44 -7.49 -4.90
N ILE A 10 -7.73 -7.76 -4.84
CA ILE A 10 -8.75 -7.00 -4.14
C ILE A 10 -9.51 -7.94 -3.21
N SER A 11 -9.96 -7.45 -2.07
CA SER A 11 -10.92 -8.21 -1.23
C SER A 11 -12.27 -8.33 -1.93
N SER A 12 -12.97 -9.45 -1.69
CA SER A 12 -14.34 -9.65 -2.18
C SER A 12 -15.35 -8.75 -1.46
N ASP A 13 -15.01 -8.32 -0.26
CA ASP A 13 -15.90 -7.58 0.63
C ASP A 13 -15.54 -6.10 0.68
N TYR A 14 -16.53 -5.27 0.97
CA TYR A 14 -16.40 -3.87 1.31
C TYR A 14 -16.57 -3.68 2.82
N TYR A 15 -15.80 -2.76 3.37
CA TYR A 15 -15.74 -2.51 4.80
C TYR A 15 -16.02 -1.05 5.11
N ASN A 16 -16.91 -0.79 6.03
CA ASN A 16 -17.15 0.56 6.54
C ASN A 16 -16.04 1.05 7.48
N TYR A 17 -15.48 0.12 8.24
CA TYR A 17 -14.35 0.33 9.14
C TYR A 17 -13.71 -1.02 9.47
N GLY A 18 -12.48 -0.99 9.92
CA GLY A 18 -11.81 -2.23 10.28
C GLY A 18 -10.34 -2.06 10.60
N LEU A 19 -9.76 -3.19 10.99
CA LEU A 19 -8.34 -3.42 11.11
C LEU A 19 -7.89 -4.23 9.91
N PHE A 20 -7.00 -3.66 9.12
CA PHE A 20 -6.39 -4.33 7.99
C PHE A 20 -4.89 -4.41 8.22
N SER A 21 -4.33 -5.59 8.12
CA SER A 21 -2.89 -5.75 8.21
C SER A 21 -2.38 -6.84 7.29
N ALA A 22 -1.13 -6.72 6.89
CA ALA A 22 -0.40 -7.74 6.16
C ALA A 22 1.09 -7.61 6.43
N LYS A 23 1.80 -8.71 6.30
CA LYS A 23 3.26 -8.69 6.20
C LYS A 23 3.63 -8.61 4.72
N ILE A 24 4.33 -7.55 4.34
CA ILE A 24 4.68 -7.23 2.96
C ILE A 24 6.18 -7.35 2.79
N LYS A 25 6.59 -8.08 1.75
CA LYS A 25 7.98 -8.14 1.30
C LYS A 25 8.10 -7.40 -0.02
N LEU A 26 8.90 -6.35 -0.03
CA LEU A 26 9.16 -5.55 -1.22
C LEU A 26 10.11 -6.26 -2.21
N PRO A 27 10.14 -5.85 -3.48
CA PRO A 27 11.11 -6.34 -4.45
C PRO A 27 12.55 -6.17 -3.97
N SER A 28 13.37 -7.20 -4.14
CA SER A 28 14.74 -7.26 -3.61
C SER A 28 15.81 -6.64 -4.52
N ASN A 29 15.49 -6.43 -5.80
CA ASN A 29 16.41 -5.88 -6.79
C ASN A 29 16.27 -4.37 -6.92
N TYR A 30 17.06 -3.76 -7.82
CA TYR A 30 16.87 -2.38 -8.21
C TYR A 30 15.44 -2.18 -8.75
N SER A 31 14.63 -1.47 -8.01
CA SER A 31 13.18 -1.35 -8.23
C SER A 31 12.69 0.11 -8.23
N ALA A 32 13.60 1.04 -8.58
CA ALA A 32 13.19 2.44 -8.80
C ALA A 32 12.10 2.52 -9.86
N GLY A 33 11.09 3.34 -9.62
CA GLY A 33 9.91 3.46 -10.48
C GLY A 33 8.83 2.39 -10.26
N ILE A 34 9.11 1.35 -9.45
CA ILE A 34 8.08 0.41 -9.00
C ILE A 34 7.39 0.99 -7.76
N VAL A 35 6.08 0.86 -7.69
CA VAL A 35 5.29 1.10 -6.48
C VAL A 35 4.67 -0.22 -6.02
N VAL A 36 4.78 -0.47 -4.74
CA VAL A 36 4.03 -1.50 -4.03
C VAL A 36 3.07 -0.78 -3.11
N ALA A 37 1.78 -1.06 -3.23
CA ALA A 37 0.76 -0.42 -2.41
C ALA A 37 -0.10 -1.43 -1.67
N PHE A 38 -0.53 -1.03 -0.47
CA PHE A 38 -1.52 -1.73 0.34
C PHE A 38 -2.49 -0.68 0.85
N TYR A 39 -3.73 -0.71 0.36
CA TYR A 39 -4.64 0.40 0.52
C TYR A 39 -6.09 -0.04 0.53
N THR A 40 -6.97 0.86 0.96
CA THR A 40 -8.42 0.68 0.80
C THR A 40 -8.96 1.72 -0.17
N SER A 41 -9.87 1.31 -1.04
CA SER A 41 -10.52 2.19 -2.01
C SER A 41 -11.90 1.67 -2.38
N ASN A 42 -12.73 2.56 -2.89
CA ASN A 42 -14.01 2.26 -3.54
C ASN A 42 -14.10 2.88 -4.95
N GLY A 43 -12.95 3.09 -5.58
CA GLY A 43 -12.87 3.66 -6.92
C GLY A 43 -13.53 2.82 -8.01
N ASP A 44 -13.73 1.54 -7.77
CA ASP A 44 -14.49 0.62 -8.65
C ASP A 44 -16.00 0.87 -8.64
N VAL A 45 -16.53 1.48 -7.57
CA VAL A 45 -17.97 1.84 -7.43
C VAL A 45 -18.18 3.35 -7.61
N PHE A 46 -17.29 4.16 -7.07
CA PHE A 46 -17.41 5.63 -7.03
C PHE A 46 -16.27 6.31 -7.81
N GLU A 47 -16.16 6.07 -9.09
CA GLU A 47 -15.04 6.49 -9.94
C GLU A 47 -14.59 7.95 -9.76
N LYS A 48 -15.53 8.89 -9.60
CA LYS A 48 -15.23 10.33 -9.51
C LYS A 48 -15.21 10.90 -8.11
N THR A 49 -15.75 10.17 -7.15
CA THR A 49 -15.94 10.62 -5.76
C THR A 49 -15.52 9.53 -4.77
N HIS A 50 -14.54 8.72 -5.17
CA HIS A 50 -14.06 7.63 -4.34
C HIS A 50 -13.34 8.13 -3.11
N ASP A 51 -13.41 7.30 -2.09
CA ASP A 51 -12.57 7.41 -0.91
C ASP A 51 -11.40 6.44 -1.06
N GLU A 52 -10.23 6.87 -0.62
CA GLU A 52 -9.02 6.05 -0.70
C GLU A 52 -8.08 6.34 0.47
N LEU A 53 -7.41 5.32 0.96
CA LEU A 53 -6.43 5.41 2.04
C LEU A 53 -5.25 4.52 1.71
N ASP A 54 -4.14 5.17 1.37
CA ASP A 54 -2.99 4.52 0.81
C ASP A 54 -1.83 4.36 1.78
N LEU A 55 -1.17 3.21 1.66
CA LEU A 55 0.21 3.02 2.08
C LEU A 55 1.02 2.58 0.87
N GLU A 56 1.80 3.50 0.34
CA GLU A 56 2.65 3.28 -0.82
C GLU A 56 4.11 3.12 -0.44
N PHE A 57 4.74 2.09 -0.97
CA PHE A 57 6.15 1.82 -0.83
C PHE A 57 6.86 2.14 -2.14
N LEU A 58 7.65 3.21 -2.12
CA LEU A 58 8.47 3.63 -3.23
C LEU A 58 9.91 3.19 -2.96
N PRO A 59 10.34 2.06 -3.50
CA PRO A 59 11.71 1.61 -3.33
C PRO A 59 12.65 2.67 -3.93
N LYS A 60 13.51 3.24 -3.11
CA LYS A 60 14.55 4.13 -3.60
C LYS A 60 15.54 3.31 -4.43
N SER A 61 16.15 3.95 -5.42
CA SER A 61 17.39 3.49 -6.03
C SER A 61 18.53 3.58 -4.98
N SER A 62 18.41 2.90 -3.88
CA SER A 62 19.56 2.74 -3.02
C SER A 62 20.48 1.75 -3.70
N ILE A 63 21.55 2.29 -4.27
CA ILE A 63 22.85 1.75 -3.86
C ILE A 63 22.74 1.66 -2.35
N VAL A 64 22.33 0.50 -1.85
CA VAL A 64 22.57 0.12 -0.47
C VAL A 64 24.06 0.25 -0.35
N THR A 65 24.55 1.32 0.30
CA THR A 65 25.91 1.31 0.80
C THR A 65 26.05 -0.02 1.50
N PRO A 66 27.00 -0.86 1.10
CA PRO A 66 27.11 -2.18 1.69
C PRO A 66 27.29 -1.95 3.18
N PHE A 67 26.29 -2.27 3.94
CA PHE A 67 26.51 -2.68 5.31
C PHE A 67 27.51 -3.84 5.17
N SER A 68 28.74 -3.63 5.62
CA SER A 68 29.83 -4.58 5.50
C SER A 68 29.59 -5.79 6.41
N GLY A 69 28.58 -6.57 6.07
CA GLY A 69 28.21 -7.83 6.65
C GLY A 69 27.57 -8.70 5.57
N PRO A 70 27.69 -10.03 5.65
CA PRO A 70 27.04 -10.92 4.72
C PRO A 70 25.55 -10.59 4.66
N PRO A 71 24.90 -10.66 3.48
CA PRO A 71 23.48 -10.39 3.34
C PRO A 71 22.75 -11.30 4.31
N ASN A 72 22.15 -10.72 5.36
CA ASN A 72 21.34 -11.47 6.29
C ASN A 72 20.08 -11.92 5.53
N PRO A 73 19.92 -13.19 5.20
CA PRO A 73 18.74 -13.70 4.48
C PRO A 73 17.47 -13.54 5.31
N SER A 74 17.60 -13.08 6.55
CA SER A 74 16.48 -12.86 7.49
C SER A 74 16.02 -11.41 7.58
N CYS A 75 16.54 -10.47 6.78
CA CYS A 75 15.97 -9.13 6.69
C CYS A 75 14.64 -9.20 5.93
N LYS A 76 13.68 -9.84 6.56
CA LYS A 76 12.29 -9.85 6.20
C LYS A 76 11.72 -8.54 6.74
N LEU A 77 11.78 -7.48 5.97
CA LEU A 77 11.00 -6.27 6.26
C LEU A 77 9.53 -6.66 6.08
N PHE A 78 8.92 -7.14 7.14
CA PHE A 78 7.49 -7.35 7.20
C PHE A 78 6.90 -6.07 7.76
N ILE A 79 6.21 -5.33 6.92
CA ILE A 79 5.46 -4.17 7.34
C ILE A 79 4.08 -4.67 7.73
N SER A 80 3.77 -4.58 9.01
CA SER A 80 2.42 -4.77 9.51
C SER A 80 1.70 -3.44 9.41
N PHE A 81 0.66 -3.38 8.60
CA PHE A 81 -0.21 -2.24 8.47
C PHE A 81 -1.49 -2.50 9.25
N SER A 82 -1.81 -1.63 10.19
CA SER A 82 -3.08 -1.65 10.88
C SER A 82 -3.78 -0.33 10.63
N PHE A 83 -4.94 -0.41 10.00
CA PHE A 83 -5.79 0.73 9.74
C PHE A 83 -7.09 0.58 10.52
N PHE A 84 -7.37 1.53 11.40
CA PHE A 84 -8.66 1.66 12.05
C PHE A 84 -9.45 2.76 11.36
N PHE A 85 -10.52 2.38 10.69
CA PHE A 85 -11.44 3.29 10.04
C PHE A 85 -12.52 3.85 10.99
N SER A 86 -12.37 3.74 12.28
CA SER A 86 -13.24 4.42 13.24
C SER A 86 -12.38 5.23 14.17
N PHE A 87 -12.61 6.50 14.28
CA PHE A 87 -12.04 7.48 15.18
C PHE A 87 -10.95 7.00 16.17
N PRO A 88 -9.71 7.43 16.05
CA PRO A 88 -9.01 8.01 14.92
C PRO A 88 -8.46 6.94 13.95
N GLY A 89 -8.25 7.30 12.68
CA GLY A 89 -7.52 6.46 11.73
C GLY A 89 -6.06 6.35 12.17
N LYS A 90 -5.56 5.13 12.38
CA LYS A 90 -4.19 4.89 12.86
C LYS A 90 -3.42 4.01 11.91
N PHE A 91 -2.20 4.41 11.64
CA PHE A 91 -1.27 3.73 10.73
C PHE A 91 -0.05 3.26 11.51
N TYR A 92 0.33 2.00 11.29
CA TYR A 92 1.46 1.38 11.96
C TYR A 92 2.40 0.71 10.94
N ILE A 93 3.69 0.73 11.24
CA ILE A 93 4.72 -0.10 10.59
C ILE A 93 5.42 -0.88 11.71
N ASP A 94 5.43 -2.22 11.59
CA ASP A 94 6.06 -3.12 12.57
C ASP A 94 5.64 -2.78 14.01
N GLU A 95 4.32 -2.60 14.23
CA GLU A 95 3.70 -2.23 15.51
C GLU A 95 4.03 -0.80 16.01
N VAL A 96 4.86 -0.05 15.27
CA VAL A 96 5.16 1.33 15.60
C VAL A 96 4.13 2.26 14.95
N PRO A 97 3.41 3.10 15.71
CA PRO A 97 2.49 4.06 15.14
C PRO A 97 3.27 5.14 14.38
N ILE A 98 2.92 5.35 13.11
CA ILE A 98 3.58 6.33 12.23
C ILE A 98 2.71 7.53 11.91
N ARG A 99 1.40 7.36 11.97
CA ARG A 99 0.44 8.42 11.67
C ARG A 99 -0.89 8.18 12.40
N GLU A 100 -1.49 9.26 12.83
CA GLU A 100 -2.87 9.32 13.30
C GLU A 100 -3.61 10.42 12.54
N VAL A 101 -4.82 10.11 12.09
CA VAL A 101 -5.70 11.07 11.42
C VAL A 101 -7.01 11.12 12.18
N VAL A 102 -7.28 12.25 12.81
CA VAL A 102 -8.51 12.49 13.55
C VAL A 102 -9.45 13.31 12.66
N ARG A 103 -10.65 12.79 12.43
CA ARG A 103 -11.68 13.55 11.74
C ARG A 103 -12.01 14.84 12.53
N ASN A 104 -12.09 15.95 11.83
CA ASN A 104 -12.62 17.20 12.36
C ASN A 104 -13.55 17.85 11.33
N ASP A 105 -14.34 18.83 11.74
CA ASP A 105 -15.32 19.47 10.87
C ASP A 105 -14.68 20.30 9.76
N ASP A 106 -13.44 20.74 9.93
CA ASP A 106 -12.69 21.50 8.92
C ASP A 106 -12.24 20.64 7.74
N MET A 107 -12.20 19.32 7.90
CA MET A 107 -11.88 18.39 6.81
C MET A 107 -13.02 18.23 5.79
N GLY A 108 -14.23 18.64 6.14
CA GLY A 108 -15.37 18.53 5.25
C GLY A 108 -15.60 17.10 4.74
N SER A 109 -15.62 16.93 3.43
CA SER A 109 -15.76 15.63 2.75
C SER A 109 -14.44 14.87 2.57
N ASP A 110 -13.32 15.42 3.00
CA ASP A 110 -12.01 14.82 2.73
C ASP A 110 -11.68 13.63 3.64
N TYR A 111 -12.49 13.38 4.66
CA TYR A 111 -12.35 12.19 5.48
C TYR A 111 -13.19 11.05 4.88
N PRO A 112 -12.57 9.87 4.62
CA PRO A 112 -13.28 8.75 4.05
C PRO A 112 -14.52 8.36 4.84
N SER A 113 -15.62 8.13 4.15
CA SER A 113 -16.93 7.88 4.77
C SER A 113 -17.71 6.73 4.13
N LYS A 114 -17.30 6.30 2.94
CA LYS A 114 -17.96 5.24 2.18
C LYS A 114 -17.24 3.91 2.38
N PRO A 115 -17.95 2.79 2.26
CA PRO A 115 -17.32 1.47 2.30
C PRO A 115 -16.23 1.32 1.24
N MET A 116 -15.15 0.63 1.59
CA MET A 116 -14.00 0.42 0.71
C MET A 116 -13.57 -1.06 0.71
N SER A 117 -13.10 -1.55 -0.43
CA SER A 117 -12.38 -2.81 -0.52
C SER A 117 -10.90 -2.62 -0.19
N LEU A 118 -10.25 -3.71 0.24
CA LEU A 118 -8.81 -3.75 0.43
C LEU A 118 -8.13 -4.13 -0.88
N TYR A 119 -7.08 -3.41 -1.23
CA TYR A 119 -6.23 -3.65 -2.38
C TYR A 119 -4.78 -3.91 -1.97
N ALA A 120 -4.12 -4.77 -2.71
CA ALA A 120 -2.68 -4.94 -2.65
C ALA A 120 -2.12 -5.04 -4.06
N THR A 121 -1.26 -4.11 -4.43
CA THR A 121 -0.80 -3.96 -5.82
C THR A 121 0.70 -3.78 -5.92
N ILE A 122 1.23 -4.11 -7.09
CA ILE A 122 2.57 -3.75 -7.56
C ILE A 122 2.48 -3.29 -9.01
N TRP A 123 3.08 -2.15 -9.35
CA TRP A 123 2.95 -1.57 -10.68
C TRP A 123 4.12 -0.64 -11.07
N ASP A 124 4.22 -0.37 -12.37
CA ASP A 124 5.18 0.57 -12.95
C ASP A 124 4.65 1.99 -12.85
N ALA A 125 5.25 2.77 -11.99
CA ALA A 125 4.94 4.18 -11.74
C ALA A 125 6.04 5.11 -12.26
N SER A 126 6.72 4.72 -13.34
CA SER A 126 7.85 5.47 -13.92
C SER A 126 7.52 6.92 -14.29
N THR A 127 6.24 7.28 -14.39
CA THR A 127 5.82 8.63 -14.77
C THR A 127 5.93 9.64 -13.63
N TRP A 128 5.84 9.19 -12.37
CA TRP A 128 5.80 10.08 -11.22
C TRP A 128 6.60 9.59 -10.01
N ALA A 129 6.69 8.27 -9.79
CA ALA A 129 7.41 7.72 -8.65
C ALA A 129 8.92 7.97 -8.75
N THR A 130 9.59 7.88 -7.61
CA THR A 130 11.04 8.01 -7.48
C THR A 130 11.57 9.32 -8.04
N SER A 131 11.52 10.35 -7.19
CA SER A 131 11.95 11.72 -7.50
C SER A 131 11.19 12.34 -8.69
N GLY A 132 9.84 12.20 -8.69
CA GLY A 132 8.98 12.79 -9.73
C GLY A 132 9.18 12.13 -11.10
N GLY A 133 9.46 10.82 -11.12
CA GLY A 133 9.67 10.06 -12.35
C GLY A 133 11.06 10.22 -12.94
N LYS A 134 12.01 10.79 -12.20
CA LYS A 134 13.42 10.89 -12.63
C LYS A 134 14.06 9.52 -12.84
N TYR A 135 13.76 8.58 -11.97
CA TYR A 135 14.28 7.21 -12.03
C TYR A 135 13.17 6.28 -12.52
N LYS A 136 13.35 5.77 -13.72
CA LYS A 136 12.41 4.87 -14.39
C LYS A 136 12.65 3.42 -14.00
N VAL A 137 11.62 2.58 -14.19
CA VAL A 137 11.77 1.14 -14.06
C VAL A 137 12.80 0.63 -15.07
N ASN A 138 13.76 -0.10 -14.57
CA ASN A 138 14.72 -0.81 -15.42
C ASN A 138 14.35 -2.30 -15.50
N TYR A 139 13.74 -2.68 -16.59
CA TYR A 139 13.25 -4.05 -16.82
C TYR A 139 14.35 -5.12 -16.96
N ALA A 140 15.63 -4.72 -17.00
CA ALA A 140 16.73 -5.69 -16.91
C ALA A 140 16.77 -6.41 -15.55
N TYR A 141 16.13 -5.84 -14.52
CA TYR A 141 16.06 -6.40 -13.17
C TYR A 141 14.76 -7.19 -12.90
N GLN A 142 13.94 -7.42 -13.92
CA GLN A 142 12.71 -8.22 -13.74
C GLN A 142 13.03 -9.70 -13.43
N PRO A 143 12.10 -10.46 -12.82
CA PRO A 143 10.75 -10.04 -12.42
C PRO A 143 10.76 -9.22 -11.13
N PHE A 144 9.88 -8.22 -11.07
CA PHE A 144 9.59 -7.50 -9.82
C PHE A 144 8.49 -8.24 -9.08
N VAL A 145 8.80 -8.65 -7.84
CA VAL A 145 7.89 -9.48 -7.04
C VAL A 145 7.73 -8.86 -5.67
N SER A 146 6.49 -8.59 -5.28
CA SER A 146 6.09 -8.35 -3.91
C SER A 146 5.39 -9.58 -3.36
N SER A 147 5.60 -9.88 -2.09
CA SER A 147 4.95 -11.01 -1.42
C SER A 147 4.18 -10.52 -0.21
N TYR A 148 3.01 -11.09 0.00
CA TYR A 148 2.11 -10.74 1.10
C TYR A 148 1.78 -12.00 1.88
N LYS A 149 1.67 -11.87 3.20
CA LYS A 149 1.23 -12.97 4.09
C LYS A 149 0.67 -12.44 5.40
N ASP A 150 0.11 -13.36 6.19
CA ASP A 150 -0.44 -13.10 7.51
C ASP A 150 -1.47 -11.95 7.47
N PHE A 151 -2.40 -12.04 6.50
CA PHE A 151 -3.47 -11.06 6.36
C PHE A 151 -4.40 -11.09 7.56
N VAL A 152 -4.74 -9.90 8.04
CA VAL A 152 -5.84 -9.68 8.96
C VAL A 152 -6.80 -8.72 8.29
N LEU A 153 -8.04 -9.15 8.09
CA LEU A 153 -9.15 -8.35 7.59
C LEU A 153 -10.28 -8.49 8.60
N GLN A 154 -10.33 -7.59 9.55
CA GLN A 154 -11.34 -7.56 10.60
C GLN A 154 -12.09 -6.24 10.51
N GLY A 155 -13.30 -6.28 9.97
CA GLY A 155 -14.08 -5.08 9.74
C GLY A 155 -15.57 -5.35 9.67
N CYS A 156 -16.35 -4.27 9.61
CA CYS A 156 -17.76 -4.33 9.35
C CYS A 156 -18.00 -4.44 7.84
N VAL A 157 -18.32 -5.65 7.41
CA VAL A 157 -18.66 -5.93 6.00
C VAL A 157 -20.02 -5.31 5.68
N VAL A 158 -20.09 -4.62 4.57
CA VAL A 158 -21.32 -3.95 4.09
C VAL A 158 -21.42 -4.02 2.57
N ASP A 159 -22.63 -3.82 2.08
CA ASP A 159 -22.87 -3.62 0.65
C ASP A 159 -22.51 -2.16 0.29
N PRO A 160 -21.66 -1.91 -0.72
CA PRO A 160 -21.24 -0.55 -1.10
C PRO A 160 -22.37 0.30 -1.72
N ILE A 161 -23.46 -0.33 -2.14
CA ILE A 161 -24.56 0.32 -2.88
C ILE A 161 -25.71 0.76 -1.96
N GLN A 162 -25.65 0.48 -0.66
CA GLN A 162 -26.67 0.88 0.31
C GLN A 162 -26.44 2.29 0.83
#